data_ff5587a6fdf1c3fafafa606965a42c4c
#
_entry.id   ff5587a6fdf1c3fafafa606965a42c4c
#
_cell.length_a   1.000
_cell.length_b   1.000
_cell.length_c   1.000
_cell.angle_alpha   90.00
_cell.angle_beta   90.00
_cell.angle_gamma   90.00
#
_symmetry.space_group_name_H-M   'P 1'
#
loop_
_entity.id
_entity.type
_entity.pdbx_description
1 polymer ?
#
loop_
_entity_poly.entity_id
_entity_poly.type
_entity_poly.pdbx_seq_one_letter_code
_entity_poly.pdbx_strand_id
1 'polypeptide(L)'
;MDFIVRPMQPDEAIEVSKCVFKAYGYTYSHEQVYYPAKLAELNSNKRMFSAVAVSGQGNVVGHCALLFENTDQRIAEMGLGVVKPEYRGLGCFNQLTAFLIEKAKSDGLKGLYVRAVALHKYSQQAAARFDLKETALLLAYIPPTVDFKRL
;
A
#
# COMPACT_ATOMS: atom_id res chain seq x y z
N MET A 1 4.80 -3.43 20.41
CA MET A 1 3.69 -2.57 19.93
C MET A 1 2.77 -3.44 19.12
N ASP A 2 1.55 -3.60 19.59
CA ASP A 2 0.57 -4.46 18.94
C ASP A 2 -0.25 -3.66 17.93
N PHE A 3 -0.59 -4.28 16.82
CA PHE A 3 -1.47 -3.75 15.79
C PHE A 3 -2.24 -4.91 15.15
N ILE A 4 -3.40 -4.60 14.59
CA ILE A 4 -4.21 -5.53 13.79
C ILE A 4 -4.30 -5.02 12.35
N VAL A 5 -4.40 -5.95 11.39
CA VAL A 5 -4.60 -5.62 9.98
C VAL A 5 -6.04 -5.97 9.59
N ARG A 6 -6.70 -5.02 8.95
CA ARG A 6 -8.09 -5.16 8.49
C ARG A 6 -8.39 -4.23 7.30
N PRO A 7 -9.57 -4.38 6.66
CA PRO A 7 -10.02 -3.40 5.67
C PRO A 7 -10.12 -1.99 6.28
N MET A 8 -9.77 -0.98 5.47
CA MET A 8 -9.93 0.43 5.83
C MET A 8 -11.41 0.80 5.95
N GLN A 9 -11.77 1.54 6.99
CA GLN A 9 -13.07 2.18 7.10
C GLN A 9 -13.05 3.54 6.38
N PRO A 10 -14.19 4.05 5.85
CA PRO A 10 -14.21 5.30 5.08
C PRO A 10 -13.67 6.53 5.84
N ASP A 11 -13.93 6.62 7.13
CA ASP A 11 -13.47 7.69 8.01
C ASP A 11 -11.97 7.64 8.33
N GLU A 12 -11.32 6.51 8.08
CA GLU A 12 -9.87 6.34 8.25
C GLU A 12 -9.05 6.89 7.08
N ALA A 13 -9.69 7.25 5.96
CA ALA A 13 -9.00 7.75 4.77
C ALA A 13 -8.09 8.96 5.08
N ILE A 14 -8.49 9.83 6.01
CA ILE A 14 -7.67 10.96 6.45
C ILE A 14 -6.38 10.51 7.16
N GLU A 15 -6.45 9.45 7.97
CA GLU A 15 -5.27 8.93 8.66
C GLU A 15 -4.30 8.23 7.70
N VAL A 16 -4.82 7.59 6.66
CA VAL A 16 -4.00 7.04 5.56
C VAL A 16 -3.27 8.17 4.84
N SER A 17 -3.98 9.25 4.46
CA SER A 17 -3.36 10.44 3.84
C SER A 17 -2.25 11.02 4.71
N LYS A 18 -2.45 11.12 6.02
CA LYS A 18 -1.43 11.57 6.98
C LYS A 18 -0.22 10.61 7.03
N CYS A 19 -0.44 9.29 6.94
CA CYS A 19 0.66 8.32 6.89
C CYS A 19 1.52 8.52 5.64
N VAL A 20 0.89 8.70 4.47
CA VAL A 20 1.61 8.96 3.21
C VAL A 20 2.36 10.29 3.29
N PHE A 21 1.73 11.35 3.79
CA PHE A 21 2.39 12.65 3.96
C PHE A 21 3.62 12.57 4.88
N LYS A 22 3.55 11.81 5.97
CA LYS A 22 4.71 11.61 6.87
C LYS A 22 5.88 10.92 6.16
N ALA A 23 5.61 9.99 5.24
CA ALA A 23 6.64 9.24 4.53
C ALA A 23 7.23 10.01 3.34
N TYR A 24 6.40 10.74 2.58
CA TYR A 24 6.77 11.32 1.29
C TYR A 24 6.58 12.84 1.19
N GLY A 25 6.01 13.50 2.20
CA GLY A 25 5.55 14.88 2.04
C GLY A 25 4.47 14.94 0.94
N TYR A 26 4.58 15.89 0.02
CA TYR A 26 3.70 16.02 -1.16
C TYR A 26 4.33 15.53 -2.46
N THR A 27 5.33 14.65 -2.38
CA THR A 27 6.09 14.21 -3.57
C THR A 27 5.64 12.86 -4.11
N TYR A 28 4.70 12.17 -3.45
CA TYR A 28 4.26 10.85 -3.90
C TYR A 28 3.48 10.94 -5.20
N SER A 29 3.82 10.08 -6.16
CA SER A 29 3.31 10.13 -7.54
C SER A 29 1.81 9.87 -7.70
N HIS A 30 1.18 9.24 -6.72
CA HIS A 30 -0.26 8.98 -6.71
C HIS A 30 -0.98 10.05 -5.89
N GLU A 31 -1.27 11.19 -6.50
CA GLU A 31 -1.87 12.36 -5.83
C GLU A 31 -3.19 12.07 -5.08
N GLN A 32 -3.97 11.11 -5.59
CA GLN A 32 -5.27 10.75 -4.98
C GLN A 32 -5.17 10.35 -3.51
N VAL A 33 -4.00 9.90 -3.03
CA VAL A 33 -3.80 9.53 -1.63
C VAL A 33 -3.82 10.71 -0.66
N TYR A 34 -3.63 11.95 -1.17
CA TYR A 34 -3.68 13.18 -0.37
C TYR A 34 -5.09 13.74 -0.22
N TYR A 35 -6.07 13.16 -0.92
CA TYR A 35 -7.47 13.57 -0.89
C TYR A 35 -8.32 12.48 -0.21
N PRO A 36 -8.59 12.57 1.11
CA PRO A 36 -9.31 11.53 1.85
C PRO A 36 -10.65 11.12 1.21
N ALA A 37 -11.41 12.11 0.70
CA ALA A 37 -12.68 11.84 0.02
C ALA A 37 -12.47 10.99 -1.25
N LYS A 38 -11.39 11.25 -2.01
CA LYS A 38 -11.06 10.46 -3.21
C LYS A 38 -10.61 9.06 -2.87
N LEU A 39 -9.85 8.91 -1.79
CA LEU A 39 -9.42 7.61 -1.30
C LEU A 39 -10.62 6.76 -0.85
N ALA A 40 -11.57 7.36 -0.12
CA ALA A 40 -12.81 6.70 0.27
C ALA A 40 -13.67 6.32 -0.94
N GLU A 41 -13.82 7.23 -1.92
CA GLU A 41 -14.53 6.98 -3.18
C GLU A 41 -13.94 5.79 -3.95
N LEU A 42 -12.61 5.73 -4.12
CA LEU A 42 -11.95 4.63 -4.83
C LEU A 42 -12.19 3.27 -4.16
N ASN A 43 -12.27 3.24 -2.84
CA ASN A 43 -12.62 2.02 -2.11
C ASN A 43 -14.10 1.67 -2.27
N SER A 44 -15.02 2.63 -2.23
CA SER A 44 -16.46 2.40 -2.36
C SER A 44 -16.85 1.90 -3.75
N ASN A 45 -16.20 2.41 -4.80
CA ASN A 45 -16.47 2.02 -6.19
C ASN A 45 -15.61 0.83 -6.67
N LYS A 46 -14.91 0.15 -5.76
CA LYS A 46 -14.09 -1.05 -6.02
C LYS A 46 -12.92 -0.83 -6.99
N ARG A 47 -12.47 0.42 -7.17
CA ARG A 47 -11.24 0.74 -7.91
C ARG A 47 -9.99 0.57 -7.05
N MET A 48 -10.20 0.47 -5.74
CA MET A 48 -9.18 0.20 -4.75
C MET A 48 -9.75 -0.66 -3.64
N PHE A 49 -8.91 -1.52 -3.05
CA PHE A 49 -9.20 -2.16 -1.78
C PHE A 49 -8.05 -1.85 -0.83
N SER A 50 -8.31 -1.02 0.15
CA SER A 50 -7.31 -0.59 1.15
C SER A 50 -7.34 -1.47 2.39
N ALA A 51 -6.15 -1.91 2.81
CA ALA A 51 -5.92 -2.50 4.12
C ALA A 51 -5.15 -1.52 5.01
N VAL A 52 -5.52 -1.46 6.28
CA VAL A 52 -4.85 -0.65 7.30
C VAL A 52 -4.33 -1.52 8.44
N ALA A 53 -3.18 -1.15 8.97
CA ALA A 53 -2.71 -1.62 10.27
C ALA A 53 -3.13 -0.59 11.33
N VAL A 54 -3.82 -1.07 12.37
CA VAL A 54 -4.38 -0.23 13.43
C VAL A 54 -3.76 -0.63 14.75
N SER A 55 -3.17 0.32 15.47
CA SER A 55 -2.58 0.08 16.80
C SER A 55 -3.65 -0.22 17.85
N GLY A 56 -3.25 -0.77 19.00
CA GLY A 56 -4.13 -0.98 20.14
C GLY A 56 -4.80 0.28 20.70
N GLN A 57 -4.32 1.46 20.30
CA GLN A 57 -4.93 2.76 20.62
C GLN A 57 -5.92 3.26 19.55
N GLY A 58 -6.19 2.45 18.50
CA GLY A 58 -7.11 2.82 17.41
C GLY A 58 -6.50 3.69 16.32
N ASN A 59 -5.19 3.95 16.32
CA ASN A 59 -4.55 4.80 15.31
C ASN A 59 -4.12 3.97 14.09
N VAL A 60 -4.37 4.46 12.88
CA VAL A 60 -3.80 3.90 11.66
C VAL A 60 -2.28 4.12 11.66
N VAL A 61 -1.53 3.04 11.56
CA VAL A 61 -0.05 3.03 11.62
C VAL A 61 0.61 2.49 10.36
N GLY A 62 -0.17 1.90 9.47
CA GLY A 62 0.29 1.44 8.16
C GLY A 62 -0.88 1.27 7.20
N HIS A 63 -0.57 1.28 5.90
CA HIS A 63 -1.52 1.10 4.80
C HIS A 63 -0.86 0.36 3.65
N CYS A 64 -1.64 -0.44 2.95
CA CYS A 64 -1.32 -0.99 1.63
C CYS A 64 -2.63 -1.25 0.89
N ALA A 65 -2.61 -1.30 -0.43
CA ALA A 65 -3.85 -1.46 -1.21
C ALA A 65 -3.67 -2.38 -2.43
N LEU A 66 -4.78 -2.98 -2.84
CA LEU A 66 -4.97 -3.51 -4.18
C LEU A 66 -5.58 -2.42 -5.05
N LEU A 67 -4.97 -2.17 -6.21
CA LEU A 67 -5.38 -1.17 -7.17
C LEU A 67 -5.88 -1.86 -8.43
N PHE A 68 -7.05 -1.44 -8.92
CA PHE A 68 -7.68 -2.00 -10.12
C PHE A 68 -7.82 -0.90 -11.17
N GLU A 69 -7.36 -1.14 -12.41
CA GLU A 69 -7.55 -0.19 -13.49
C GLU A 69 -9.04 -0.09 -13.89
N ASN A 70 -9.73 -1.21 -13.84
CA ASN A 70 -11.20 -1.28 -13.97
C ASN A 70 -11.76 -2.38 -13.06
N THR A 71 -13.10 -2.43 -12.88
CA THR A 71 -13.76 -3.36 -11.95
C THR A 71 -13.75 -4.81 -12.41
N ASP A 72 -13.54 -5.08 -13.70
CA ASP A 72 -13.55 -6.43 -14.29
C ASP A 72 -12.18 -7.07 -14.33
N GLN A 73 -11.15 -6.38 -13.86
CA GLN A 73 -9.79 -6.91 -13.90
C GLN A 73 -9.61 -8.08 -12.93
N ARG A 74 -8.98 -9.13 -13.47
CA ARG A 74 -8.56 -10.30 -12.69
C ARG A 74 -7.14 -10.18 -12.14
N ILE A 75 -6.49 -9.05 -12.38
CA ILE A 75 -5.13 -8.75 -11.95
C ILE A 75 -5.18 -7.43 -11.22
N ALA A 76 -4.49 -7.34 -10.09
CA ALA A 76 -4.36 -6.12 -9.32
C ALA A 76 -2.90 -5.75 -9.08
N GLU A 77 -2.62 -4.46 -9.00
CA GLU A 77 -1.39 -3.97 -8.43
C GLU A 77 -1.52 -3.92 -6.90
N MET A 78 -0.56 -4.48 -6.19
CA MET A 78 -0.41 -4.24 -4.77
C MET A 78 0.57 -3.08 -4.56
N GLY A 79 0.05 -1.96 -4.09
CA GLY A 79 0.79 -0.70 -4.00
C GLY A 79 0.36 0.17 -2.82
N LEU A 80 0.79 1.42 -2.85
CA LEU A 80 0.50 2.43 -1.81
C LEU A 80 0.92 1.96 -0.39
N GLY A 81 1.98 1.15 -0.32
CA GLY A 81 2.49 0.60 0.93
C GLY A 81 3.23 1.67 1.74
N VAL A 82 2.75 1.95 2.95
CA VAL A 82 3.37 2.89 3.87
C VAL A 82 3.22 2.39 5.30
N VAL A 83 4.27 2.57 6.12
CA VAL A 83 4.25 2.27 7.55
C VAL A 83 4.88 3.44 8.29
N LYS A 84 4.23 3.91 9.34
CA LYS A 84 4.78 4.96 10.22
C LYS A 84 6.16 4.54 10.75
N PRO A 85 7.15 5.46 10.82
CA PRO A 85 8.53 5.12 11.20
C PRO A 85 8.63 4.30 12.48
N GLU A 86 7.84 4.63 13.49
CA GLU A 86 7.81 3.97 14.80
C GLU A 86 7.30 2.53 14.78
N TYR A 87 6.66 2.09 13.69
CA TYR A 87 6.15 0.72 13.47
C TYR A 87 6.94 -0.06 12.43
N ARG A 88 8.01 0.53 11.87
CA ARG A 88 8.92 -0.17 10.95
C ARG A 88 9.74 -1.22 11.69
N GLY A 89 10.12 -2.28 10.99
CA GLY A 89 10.86 -3.40 11.60
C GLY A 89 10.01 -4.35 12.46
N LEU A 90 8.75 -4.01 12.76
CA LEU A 90 7.85 -4.84 13.58
C LEU A 90 6.99 -5.80 12.76
N GLY A 91 7.28 -5.98 11.47
CA GLY A 91 6.52 -6.88 10.59
C GLY A 91 5.21 -6.30 10.04
N CYS A 92 4.89 -5.03 10.32
CA CYS A 92 3.64 -4.39 9.91
C CYS A 92 3.42 -4.47 8.40
N PHE A 93 4.42 -4.13 7.59
CA PHE A 93 4.30 -4.21 6.13
C PHE A 93 4.09 -5.66 5.63
N ASN A 94 4.76 -6.63 6.24
CA ASN A 94 4.58 -8.04 5.89
C ASN A 94 3.16 -8.53 6.21
N GLN A 95 2.56 -8.11 7.33
CA GLN A 95 1.19 -8.48 7.66
C GLN A 95 0.16 -7.84 6.73
N LEU A 96 0.36 -6.56 6.35
CA LEU A 96 -0.45 -5.89 5.32
C LEU A 96 -0.38 -6.63 3.98
N THR A 97 0.83 -7.00 3.55
CA THR A 97 1.05 -7.75 2.31
C THR A 97 0.38 -9.12 2.36
N ALA A 98 0.56 -9.89 3.44
CA ALA A 98 -0.08 -11.19 3.62
C ALA A 98 -1.61 -11.08 3.57
N PHE A 99 -2.18 -10.10 4.26
CA PHE A 99 -3.61 -9.84 4.26
C PHE A 99 -4.16 -9.57 2.85
N LEU A 100 -3.48 -8.73 2.07
CA LEU A 100 -3.89 -8.42 0.69
C LEU A 100 -3.74 -9.61 -0.26
N ILE A 101 -2.73 -10.45 -0.09
CA ILE A 101 -2.57 -11.67 -0.87
C ILE A 101 -3.73 -12.64 -0.59
N GLU A 102 -4.09 -12.84 0.66
CA GLU A 102 -5.23 -13.71 1.02
C GLU A 102 -6.57 -13.11 0.51
N LYS A 103 -6.72 -11.79 0.58
CA LYS A 103 -7.88 -11.10 -0.01
C LYS A 103 -7.96 -11.34 -1.53
N ALA A 104 -6.85 -11.17 -2.24
CA ALA A 104 -6.78 -11.39 -3.68
C ALA A 104 -7.13 -12.85 -4.06
N LYS A 105 -6.64 -13.83 -3.31
CA LYS A 105 -7.00 -15.24 -3.50
C LYS A 105 -8.48 -15.47 -3.26
N SER A 106 -9.04 -14.94 -2.17
CA SER A 106 -10.46 -15.11 -1.84
C SER A 106 -11.39 -14.48 -2.87
N ASP A 107 -10.96 -13.37 -3.50
CA ASP A 107 -11.68 -12.70 -4.58
C ASP A 107 -11.49 -13.37 -5.96
N GLY A 108 -10.67 -14.42 -6.04
CA GLY A 108 -10.42 -15.17 -7.27
C GLY A 108 -9.55 -14.44 -8.29
N LEU A 109 -8.73 -13.47 -7.85
CA LEU A 109 -7.78 -12.79 -8.74
C LEU A 109 -6.80 -13.82 -9.33
N LYS A 110 -6.45 -13.61 -10.60
CA LYS A 110 -5.56 -14.50 -11.35
C LYS A 110 -4.09 -14.09 -11.25
N GLY A 111 -3.83 -12.87 -10.80
CA GLY A 111 -2.47 -12.38 -10.61
C GLY A 111 -2.41 -11.12 -9.76
N LEU A 112 -1.28 -10.98 -9.09
CA LEU A 112 -0.86 -9.78 -8.38
C LEU A 112 0.49 -9.34 -8.93
N TYR A 113 0.70 -8.05 -9.05
CA TYR A 113 2.02 -7.50 -9.31
C TYR A 113 2.32 -6.34 -8.37
N VAL A 114 3.59 -6.05 -8.19
CA VAL A 114 4.09 -4.91 -7.41
C VAL A 114 5.11 -4.14 -8.24
N ARG A 115 5.15 -2.83 -8.08
CA ARG A 115 6.21 -1.98 -8.64
C ARG A 115 7.14 -1.59 -7.50
N ALA A 116 8.15 -2.42 -7.29
CA ALA A 116 9.14 -2.20 -6.24
C ALA A 116 10.18 -1.18 -6.72
N VAL A 117 10.42 -0.13 -5.95
CA VAL A 117 11.44 0.87 -6.28
C VAL A 117 12.85 0.29 -6.17
N ALA A 118 13.76 0.73 -7.05
CA ALA A 118 15.16 0.31 -7.02
C ALA A 118 16.01 1.10 -6.02
N LEU A 119 15.49 2.23 -5.50
CA LEU A 119 16.24 3.11 -4.58
C LEU A 119 16.60 2.44 -3.26
N HIS A 120 15.77 1.50 -2.82
CA HIS A 120 16.00 0.75 -1.58
C HIS A 120 15.53 -0.71 -1.71
N LYS A 121 16.07 -1.57 -0.85
CA LYS A 121 15.80 -3.01 -0.91
C LYS A 121 14.49 -3.46 -0.23
N TYR A 122 13.83 -2.61 0.54
CA TYR A 122 12.75 -3.04 1.45
C TYR A 122 11.54 -3.62 0.71
N SER A 123 11.03 -2.93 -0.31
CA SER A 123 9.89 -3.42 -1.11
C SER A 123 10.26 -4.67 -1.94
N GLN A 124 11.48 -4.74 -2.46
CA GLN A 124 12.00 -5.90 -3.19
C GLN A 124 12.11 -7.12 -2.27
N GLN A 125 12.69 -6.95 -1.06
CA GLN A 125 12.78 -8.02 -0.07
C GLN A 125 11.41 -8.49 0.42
N ALA A 126 10.44 -7.57 0.57
CA ALA A 126 9.07 -7.95 0.90
C ALA A 126 8.45 -8.78 -0.22
N ALA A 127 8.57 -8.36 -1.48
CA ALA A 127 8.08 -9.12 -2.64
C ALA A 127 8.69 -10.53 -2.69
N ALA A 128 10.01 -10.64 -2.53
CA ALA A 128 10.72 -11.93 -2.54
C ALA A 128 10.25 -12.88 -1.41
N ARG A 129 9.92 -12.36 -0.23
CA ARG A 129 9.38 -13.17 0.89
C ARG A 129 8.04 -13.84 0.57
N PHE A 130 7.26 -13.26 -0.32
CA PHE A 130 5.98 -13.79 -0.78
C PHE A 130 6.08 -14.51 -2.13
N ASP A 131 7.28 -14.89 -2.52
CA ASP A 131 7.59 -15.63 -3.76
C ASP A 131 7.15 -14.90 -5.05
N LEU A 132 7.04 -13.56 -5.00
CA LEU A 132 6.84 -12.77 -6.20
C LEU A 132 8.11 -12.79 -7.05
N LYS A 133 7.93 -13.00 -8.37
CA LYS A 133 9.04 -13.11 -9.31
C LYS A 133 9.25 -11.78 -10.05
N GLU A 134 10.49 -11.44 -10.30
CA GLU A 134 10.85 -10.29 -11.14
C GLU A 134 10.49 -10.61 -12.59
N THR A 135 9.67 -9.74 -13.18
CA THR A 135 9.14 -9.93 -14.54
C THR A 135 9.52 -8.80 -15.48
N ALA A 136 9.87 -7.63 -14.95
CA ALA A 136 10.22 -6.46 -15.75
C ALA A 136 11.08 -5.47 -14.96
N LEU A 137 11.84 -4.66 -15.67
CA LEU A 137 12.52 -3.47 -15.16
C LEU A 137 11.94 -2.24 -15.85
N LEU A 138 11.31 -1.34 -15.08
CA LEU A 138 10.72 -0.10 -15.59
C LEU A 138 11.73 1.05 -15.43
N LEU A 139 12.41 1.42 -16.50
CA LEU A 139 13.38 2.51 -16.49
C LEU A 139 12.66 3.87 -16.45
N ALA A 140 13.21 4.80 -15.66
CA ALA A 140 12.70 6.17 -15.49
C ALA A 140 11.22 6.27 -15.10
N TYR A 141 10.67 5.23 -14.47
CA TYR A 141 9.26 5.18 -14.08
C TYR A 141 8.93 6.12 -12.93
N ILE A 142 9.84 6.25 -11.96
CA ILE A 142 9.66 7.16 -10.81
C ILE A 142 10.26 8.51 -11.17
N PRO A 143 9.49 9.62 -11.12
CA PRO A 143 10.02 10.96 -11.36
C PRO A 143 11.11 11.31 -10.33
N PRO A 144 12.15 12.08 -10.72
CA PRO A 144 13.23 12.49 -9.80
C PRO A 144 12.74 13.42 -8.66
N THR A 145 11.52 13.93 -8.77
CA THR A 145 10.88 14.79 -7.77
C THR A 145 10.29 14.03 -6.60
N VAL A 146 10.18 12.70 -6.67
CA VAL A 146 9.70 11.87 -5.56
C VAL A 146 10.79 11.80 -4.48
N ASP A 147 10.48 12.32 -3.30
CA ASP A 147 11.37 12.30 -2.15
C ASP A 147 10.95 11.22 -1.14
N PHE A 148 11.80 10.23 -0.94
CA PHE A 148 11.62 9.18 0.05
C PHE A 148 12.17 9.64 1.40
N LYS A 149 11.42 10.48 2.09
CA LYS A 149 11.82 11.02 3.39
C LYS A 149 11.96 9.91 4.43
N ARG A 150 13.13 9.83 5.07
CA ARG A 150 13.39 8.95 6.22
C ARG A 150 13.24 7.44 5.93
N LEU A 151 13.73 7.00 4.80
CA LEU A 151 13.98 5.57 4.57
C LEU A 151 15.34 5.15 5.11
#